data_747200e8fb508b2904a97608a5520f1f
#
_entry.id   747200e8fb508b2904a97608a5520f1f
#
_cell.length_a   1.000
_cell.length_b   1.000
_cell.length_c   1.000
_cell.angle_alpha   90.00
_cell.angle_beta   90.00
_cell.angle_gamma   90.00
#
_symmetry.space_group_name_H-M   'P 1'
#
loop_
_entity.id
_entity.type
_entity.pdbx_description
1 polymer ?
#
loop_
_entity_poly.entity_id
_entity_poly.type
_entity_poly.pdbx_seq_one_letter_code
_entity_poly.pdbx_strand_id
1 'polypeptide(L)'
;MEIILVLWGFLLISLLSIGGFFMFRKFLKQIPKEDGKSMMDWEMHYLEKTKHMWKEEGKQLLDELVSPVPELFRDVAKQSIASKIGEVALKKQETRITQEIIIEGYILATPKRDHKFLRKKLKEKQIDVTPYEHLFTLSKENYAENWQTKYKKGNKKAPNQ
;
A
#
# COMPACT_ATOMS: atom_id res chain seq x y z
N MET A 1 -15.25 -22.92 -43.36
CA MET A 1 -15.84 -22.58 -42.03
C MET A 1 -15.08 -23.25 -40.87
N GLU A 2 -14.68 -24.50 -41.00
CA GLU A 2 -13.98 -25.26 -39.94
C GLU A 2 -12.66 -24.61 -39.49
N ILE A 3 -11.84 -24.12 -40.40
CA ILE A 3 -10.55 -23.48 -40.09
C ILE A 3 -10.75 -22.22 -39.23
N ILE A 4 -11.82 -21.45 -39.49
CA ILE A 4 -12.15 -20.25 -38.72
C ILE A 4 -12.51 -20.62 -37.26
N LEU A 5 -13.25 -21.70 -37.06
CA LEU A 5 -13.61 -22.20 -35.74
C LEU A 5 -12.38 -22.66 -34.95
N VAL A 6 -11.45 -23.33 -35.60
CA VAL A 6 -10.19 -23.77 -35.02
C VAL A 6 -9.34 -22.59 -34.59
N LEU A 7 -9.14 -21.61 -35.47
CA LEU A 7 -8.42 -20.38 -35.17
C LEU A 7 -9.05 -19.59 -34.02
N TRP A 8 -10.38 -19.50 -34.00
CA TRP A 8 -11.13 -18.86 -32.93
C TRP A 8 -10.93 -19.59 -31.57
N GLY A 9 -10.92 -20.92 -31.59
CA GLY A 9 -10.63 -21.74 -30.42
C GLY A 9 -9.22 -21.48 -29.86
N PHE A 10 -8.20 -21.44 -30.71
CA PHE A 10 -6.82 -21.10 -30.30
C PHE A 10 -6.73 -19.69 -29.72
N LEU A 11 -7.41 -18.71 -30.32
CA LEU A 11 -7.44 -17.34 -29.82
C LEU A 11 -8.03 -17.29 -28.40
N LEU A 12 -9.17 -17.95 -28.18
CA LEU A 12 -9.84 -17.99 -26.87
C LEU A 12 -8.97 -18.66 -25.81
N ILE A 13 -8.34 -19.81 -26.13
CA ILE A 13 -7.46 -20.54 -25.20
C ILE A 13 -6.26 -19.66 -24.83
N SER A 14 -5.65 -18.99 -25.81
CA SER A 14 -4.53 -18.08 -25.57
C SER A 14 -4.92 -16.92 -24.67
N LEU A 15 -6.06 -16.30 -24.92
CA LEU A 15 -6.58 -15.20 -24.11
C LEU A 15 -6.88 -15.62 -22.68
N LEU A 16 -7.50 -16.80 -22.52
CA LEU A 16 -7.80 -17.38 -21.22
C LEU A 16 -6.52 -17.73 -20.44
N SER A 17 -5.50 -18.27 -21.11
CA SER A 17 -4.22 -18.61 -20.50
C SER A 17 -3.48 -17.38 -20.01
N ILE A 18 -3.45 -16.30 -20.79
CA ILE A 18 -2.84 -15.02 -20.42
C ILE A 18 -3.60 -14.40 -19.23
N GLY A 19 -4.93 -14.33 -19.31
CA GLY A 19 -5.79 -13.80 -18.25
C GLY A 19 -5.65 -14.60 -16.97
N GLY A 20 -5.67 -15.94 -17.06
CA GLY A 20 -5.48 -16.85 -15.95
C GLY A 20 -4.12 -16.67 -15.29
N PHE A 21 -3.03 -16.54 -16.07
CA PHE A 21 -1.69 -16.31 -15.54
C PHE A 21 -1.61 -15.02 -14.70
N PHE A 22 -2.15 -13.92 -15.22
CA PHE A 22 -2.14 -12.64 -14.48
C PHE A 22 -3.01 -12.70 -13.22
N MET A 23 -4.18 -13.35 -13.30
CA MET A 23 -5.06 -13.54 -12.14
C MET A 23 -4.38 -14.40 -11.07
N PHE A 24 -3.77 -15.52 -11.46
CA PHE A 24 -3.06 -16.42 -10.55
C PHE A 24 -1.86 -15.74 -9.89
N ARG A 25 -1.08 -14.97 -10.64
CA ARG A 25 0.05 -14.21 -10.11
C ARG A 25 -0.41 -13.16 -9.09
N LYS A 26 -1.54 -12.50 -9.33
CA LYS A 26 -2.12 -11.54 -8.38
C LYS A 26 -2.60 -12.25 -7.13
N PHE A 27 -3.26 -13.40 -7.28
CA PHE A 27 -3.77 -14.21 -6.19
C PHE A 27 -2.63 -14.75 -5.31
N LEU A 28 -1.56 -15.29 -5.91
CA LEU A 28 -0.38 -15.79 -5.18
C LEU A 28 0.30 -14.71 -4.34
N LYS A 29 0.23 -13.43 -4.75
CA LYS A 29 0.75 -12.31 -3.95
C LYS A 29 -0.11 -12.00 -2.72
N GLN A 30 -1.36 -12.46 -2.69
CA GLN A 30 -2.30 -12.24 -1.59
C GLN A 30 -2.38 -13.41 -0.61
N ILE A 31 -1.80 -14.57 -0.97
CA ILE A 31 -1.76 -15.74 -0.09
C ILE A 31 -0.95 -15.46 1.18
N PRO A 32 -1.37 -15.96 2.35
CA PRO A 32 -0.60 -15.87 3.57
C PRO A 32 0.83 -16.39 3.38
N LYS A 33 1.79 -15.64 3.89
CA LYS A 33 3.21 -16.03 3.88
C LYS A 33 3.53 -16.87 5.13
N GLU A 34 4.81 -17.05 5.42
CA GLU A 34 5.30 -17.84 6.56
C GLU A 34 4.73 -17.39 7.94
N ASP A 35 4.24 -16.15 8.04
CA ASP A 35 3.59 -15.58 9.22
C ASP A 35 2.08 -15.90 9.34
N GLY A 36 1.54 -16.65 8.37
CA GLY A 36 0.12 -17.02 8.31
C GLY A 36 -0.84 -15.88 7.98
N LYS A 37 -0.34 -14.66 7.72
CA LYS A 37 -1.15 -13.48 7.40
C LYS A 37 -0.98 -13.03 5.97
N SER A 38 -2.10 -12.74 5.30
CA SER A 38 -2.10 -12.12 3.99
C SER A 38 -1.76 -10.63 4.09
N MET A 39 -1.49 -9.99 2.96
CA MET A 39 -1.31 -8.54 2.91
C MET A 39 -2.55 -7.80 3.43
N MET A 40 -3.74 -8.30 3.13
CA MET A 40 -5.01 -7.73 3.61
C MET A 40 -5.18 -7.87 5.12
N ASP A 41 -4.77 -9.01 5.69
CA ASP A 41 -4.84 -9.22 7.15
C ASP A 41 -3.90 -8.24 7.88
N TRP A 42 -2.74 -7.95 7.30
CA TRP A 42 -1.83 -6.94 7.85
C TRP A 42 -2.40 -5.53 7.70
N GLU A 43 -3.01 -5.19 6.56
CA GLU A 43 -3.69 -3.90 6.39
C GLU A 43 -4.79 -3.71 7.44
N MET A 44 -5.64 -4.72 7.64
CA MET A 44 -6.70 -4.69 8.64
C MET A 44 -6.15 -4.57 10.06
N HIS A 45 -5.11 -5.33 10.38
CA HIS A 45 -4.44 -5.28 11.68
C HIS A 45 -3.93 -3.87 12.02
N TYR A 46 -3.28 -3.18 11.07
CA TYR A 46 -2.80 -1.81 11.30
C TYR A 46 -3.95 -0.82 11.46
N LEU A 47 -5.02 -0.95 10.67
CA LEU A 47 -6.20 -0.10 10.79
C LEU A 47 -6.87 -0.24 12.15
N GLU A 48 -7.10 -1.47 12.60
CA GLU A 48 -7.73 -1.73 13.90
C GLU A 48 -6.88 -1.22 15.06
N LYS A 49 -5.58 -1.51 15.06
CA LYS A 49 -4.67 -1.07 16.13
C LYS A 49 -4.53 0.44 16.22
N THR A 50 -4.66 1.15 15.12
CA THR A 50 -4.46 2.60 15.10
C THR A 50 -5.76 3.42 15.05
N LYS A 51 -6.91 2.76 15.01
CA LYS A 51 -8.22 3.43 14.93
C LYS A 51 -8.41 4.51 15.99
N HIS A 52 -7.98 4.25 17.22
CA HIS A 52 -8.10 5.20 18.36
C HIS A 52 -7.09 6.35 18.30
N MET A 53 -6.06 6.26 17.47
CA MET A 53 -5.01 7.26 17.32
C MET A 53 -5.40 8.39 16.37
N TRP A 54 -6.45 8.18 15.57
CA TRP A 54 -6.93 9.14 14.58
C TRP A 54 -7.79 10.24 15.20
N LYS A 55 -7.38 11.48 14.98
CA LYS A 55 -8.22 12.65 15.23
C LYS A 55 -9.00 13.02 13.97
N GLU A 56 -10.06 13.79 14.14
CA GLU A 56 -10.92 14.22 13.03
C GLU A 56 -10.16 15.05 11.99
N GLU A 57 -9.28 15.94 12.44
CA GLU A 57 -8.40 16.75 11.57
C GLU A 57 -7.52 15.86 10.68
N GLY A 58 -6.97 14.76 11.23
CA GLY A 58 -6.14 13.82 10.48
C GLY A 58 -6.93 13.04 9.43
N LYS A 59 -8.19 12.69 9.73
CA LYS A 59 -9.08 12.03 8.76
C LYS A 59 -9.44 12.97 7.61
N GLN A 60 -9.77 14.23 7.93
CA GLN A 60 -10.06 15.25 6.94
C GLN A 60 -8.85 15.50 6.03
N LEU A 61 -7.65 15.61 6.60
CA LEU A 61 -6.42 15.76 5.82
C LEU A 61 -6.22 14.57 4.86
N LEU A 62 -6.43 13.34 5.34
CA LEU A 62 -6.33 12.16 4.50
C LEU A 62 -7.36 12.18 3.36
N ASP A 63 -8.60 12.56 3.64
CA ASP A 63 -9.67 12.68 2.64
C ASP A 63 -9.33 13.69 1.56
N GLU A 64 -8.80 14.83 1.93
CA GLU A 64 -8.36 15.84 0.99
C GLU A 64 -7.14 15.40 0.16
N LEU A 65 -6.19 14.69 0.75
CA LEU A 65 -5.03 14.17 0.03
C LEU A 65 -5.42 13.07 -0.97
N VAL A 66 -6.44 12.27 -0.65
CA VAL A 66 -6.96 11.20 -1.51
C VAL A 66 -7.92 11.73 -2.58
N SER A 67 -8.42 12.95 -2.45
CA SER A 67 -9.40 13.54 -3.37
C SER A 67 -9.06 13.47 -4.87
N PRO A 68 -7.77 13.52 -5.31
CA PRO A 68 -7.41 13.37 -6.73
C PRO A 68 -7.58 11.94 -7.26
N VAL A 69 -7.77 10.95 -6.39
CA VAL A 69 -8.01 9.57 -6.81
C VAL A 69 -9.43 9.45 -7.39
N PRO A 70 -9.63 8.78 -8.54
CA PRO A 70 -10.95 8.54 -9.09
C PRO A 70 -11.90 7.91 -8.05
N GLU A 71 -13.14 8.35 -8.01
CA GLU A 71 -14.14 8.00 -7.00
C GLU A 71 -14.26 6.49 -6.79
N LEU A 72 -14.29 5.74 -7.88
CA LEU A 72 -14.40 4.27 -7.85
C LEU A 72 -13.28 3.59 -7.03
N PHE A 73 -12.10 4.18 -6.95
CA PHE A 73 -10.94 3.60 -6.27
C PHE A 73 -10.58 4.34 -4.97
N ARG A 74 -11.29 5.41 -4.64
CA ARG A 74 -10.97 6.31 -3.53
C ARG A 74 -10.99 5.59 -2.18
N ASP A 75 -12.02 4.80 -1.92
CA ASP A 75 -12.17 4.08 -0.65
C ASP A 75 -11.07 3.04 -0.46
N VAL A 76 -10.75 2.28 -1.52
CA VAL A 76 -9.67 1.27 -1.48
C VAL A 76 -8.31 1.94 -1.30
N ALA A 77 -8.07 3.06 -1.99
CA ALA A 77 -6.84 3.83 -1.84
C ALA A 77 -6.73 4.41 -0.43
N LYS A 78 -7.80 4.99 0.09
CA LYS A 78 -7.87 5.54 1.45
C LYS A 78 -7.56 4.48 2.50
N GLN A 79 -8.16 3.30 2.38
CA GLN A 79 -7.92 2.19 3.29
C GLN A 79 -6.46 1.73 3.26
N SER A 80 -5.89 1.52 2.09
CA SER A 80 -4.50 1.08 1.95
C SER A 80 -3.50 2.14 2.43
N ILE A 81 -3.78 3.42 2.20
CA ILE A 81 -2.97 4.54 2.68
C ILE A 81 -3.09 4.66 4.21
N ALA A 82 -4.30 4.60 4.76
CA ALA A 82 -4.53 4.67 6.21
C ALA A 82 -3.84 3.51 6.95
N SER A 83 -3.86 2.30 6.39
CA SER A 83 -3.11 1.16 6.90
C SER A 83 -1.61 1.43 6.95
N LYS A 84 -1.06 2.05 5.88
CA LYS A 84 0.36 2.39 5.84
C LYS A 84 0.73 3.49 6.84
N ILE A 85 -0.13 4.47 7.04
CA ILE A 85 0.01 5.50 8.06
C ILE A 85 0.02 4.84 9.45
N GLY A 86 -0.90 3.92 9.71
CA GLY A 86 -0.95 3.15 10.95
C GLY A 86 0.31 2.33 11.19
N GLU A 87 0.82 1.68 10.15
CA GLU A 87 2.09 0.96 10.21
C GLU A 87 3.27 1.87 10.61
N VAL A 88 3.36 3.07 10.02
CA VAL A 88 4.40 4.05 10.34
C VAL A 88 4.27 4.54 11.78
N ALA A 89 3.05 4.87 12.22
CA ALA A 89 2.77 5.31 13.58
C ALA A 89 3.21 4.26 14.63
N LEU A 90 2.84 3.00 14.42
CA LEU A 90 3.22 1.91 15.33
C LEU A 90 4.73 1.65 15.34
N LYS A 91 5.39 1.77 14.19
CA LYS A 91 6.85 1.62 14.11
C LYS A 91 7.60 2.71 14.85
N LYS A 92 7.10 3.93 14.79
CA LYS A 92 7.66 5.08 15.51
C LYS A 92 7.24 5.11 16.98
N GLN A 93 6.40 4.16 17.41
CA GLN A 93 5.85 4.09 18.78
C GLN A 93 5.07 5.35 19.17
N GLU A 94 4.44 5.97 18.20
CA GLU A 94 3.64 7.17 18.42
C GLU A 94 2.29 6.81 19.05
N THR A 95 1.81 7.70 19.89
CA THR A 95 0.50 7.54 20.55
C THR A 95 -0.64 8.21 19.78
N ARG A 96 -0.31 9.06 18.81
CA ARG A 96 -1.26 9.82 17.98
C ARG A 96 -0.79 9.94 16.55
N ILE A 97 -1.72 9.94 15.62
CA ILE A 97 -1.42 10.18 14.21
C ILE A 97 -1.37 11.68 13.98
N THR A 98 -0.15 12.19 13.78
CA THR A 98 0.14 13.59 13.48
C THR A 98 0.13 13.82 11.96
N GLN A 99 0.08 15.10 11.55
CA GLN A 99 0.19 15.48 10.13
C GLN A 99 1.46 14.91 9.48
N GLU A 100 2.57 14.91 10.19
CA GLU A 100 3.85 14.38 9.71
C GLU A 100 3.76 12.88 9.39
N ILE A 101 3.16 12.10 10.28
CA ILE A 101 2.96 10.66 10.08
C ILE A 101 2.03 10.39 8.90
N ILE A 102 0.99 11.22 8.72
CA ILE A 102 0.08 11.11 7.58
C ILE A 102 0.83 11.33 6.28
N ILE A 103 1.64 12.39 6.19
CA ILE A 103 2.40 12.71 4.98
C ILE A 103 3.42 11.59 4.68
N GLU A 104 4.17 11.15 5.67
CA GLU A 104 5.15 10.07 5.54
C GLU A 104 4.50 8.77 5.07
N GLY A 105 3.45 8.33 5.75
CA GLY A 105 2.73 7.11 5.40
C GLY A 105 2.10 7.20 4.00
N TYR A 106 1.59 8.39 3.63
CA TYR A 106 1.04 8.62 2.30
C TYR A 106 2.12 8.50 1.20
N ILE A 107 3.29 9.12 1.39
CA ILE A 107 4.41 9.02 0.45
C ILE A 107 4.83 7.56 0.27
N LEU A 108 4.96 6.82 1.37
CA LEU A 108 5.36 5.41 1.34
C LEU A 108 4.30 4.48 0.73
N ALA A 109 3.03 4.84 0.83
CA ALA A 109 1.93 4.11 0.20
C ALA A 109 1.81 4.38 -1.30
N THR A 110 2.26 5.57 -1.76
CA THR A 110 2.07 6.03 -3.14
C THR A 110 3.15 5.45 -4.06
N PRO A 111 2.77 4.90 -5.23
CA PRO A 111 3.74 4.48 -6.25
C PRO A 111 4.56 5.67 -6.78
N LYS A 112 5.83 5.42 -7.15
CA LYS A 112 6.74 6.46 -7.70
C LYS A 112 6.14 7.28 -8.84
N ARG A 113 5.42 6.62 -9.75
CA ARG A 113 4.77 7.28 -10.90
C ARG A 113 3.81 8.38 -10.49
N ASP A 114 3.20 8.25 -9.30
CA ASP A 114 2.15 9.14 -8.81
C ASP A 114 2.70 10.20 -7.83
N HIS A 115 3.98 10.14 -7.47
CA HIS A 115 4.64 11.09 -6.56
C HIS A 115 4.55 12.54 -7.04
N LYS A 116 4.56 12.76 -8.36
CA LYS A 116 4.41 14.12 -8.93
C LYS A 116 3.06 14.77 -8.56
N PHE A 117 1.99 13.97 -8.54
CA PHE A 117 0.65 14.45 -8.17
C PHE A 117 0.58 14.73 -6.67
N LEU A 118 1.18 13.85 -5.86
CA LEU A 118 1.26 14.04 -4.41
C LEU A 118 2.04 15.31 -4.07
N ARG A 119 3.22 15.53 -4.67
CA ARG A 119 4.00 16.76 -4.48
C ARG A 119 3.20 18.02 -4.83
N LYS A 120 2.48 17.99 -5.96
CA LYS A 120 1.61 19.10 -6.35
C LYS A 120 0.55 19.37 -5.28
N LYS A 121 -0.10 18.32 -4.80
CA LYS A 121 -1.16 18.45 -3.78
C LYS A 121 -0.62 18.97 -2.44
N LEU A 122 0.53 18.49 -1.99
CA LEU A 122 1.19 18.98 -0.77
C LEU A 122 1.57 20.45 -0.91
N LYS A 123 2.08 20.86 -2.08
CA LYS A 123 2.41 22.26 -2.38
C LYS A 123 1.17 23.16 -2.39
N GLU A 124 0.05 22.72 -2.96
CA GLU A 124 -1.24 23.42 -2.92
C GLU A 124 -1.70 23.68 -1.49
N LYS A 125 -1.40 22.77 -0.58
CA LYS A 125 -1.68 22.89 0.85
C LYS A 125 -0.60 23.61 1.65
N GLN A 126 0.40 24.18 0.99
CA GLN A 126 1.53 24.88 1.63
C GLN A 126 2.31 23.99 2.62
N ILE A 127 2.30 22.68 2.43
CA ILE A 127 3.04 21.71 3.23
C ILE A 127 4.45 21.59 2.65
N ASP A 128 5.46 21.85 3.49
CA ASP A 128 6.86 21.69 3.10
C ASP A 128 7.18 20.19 2.91
N VAL A 129 7.68 19.85 1.73
CA VAL A 129 8.07 18.47 1.38
C VAL A 129 9.55 18.21 1.59
N THR A 130 10.34 19.23 1.89
CA THR A 130 11.81 19.14 2.06
C THR A 130 12.22 18.07 3.08
N PRO A 131 11.59 17.95 4.26
CA PRO A 131 11.95 16.92 5.23
C PRO A 131 11.71 15.48 4.74
N TYR A 132 10.82 15.31 3.74
CA TYR A 132 10.37 14.01 3.24
C TYR A 132 11.03 13.60 1.91
N GLU A 133 11.97 14.39 1.37
CA GLU A 133 12.61 14.12 0.07
C GLU A 133 13.25 12.72 0.01
N HIS A 134 13.85 12.27 1.09
CA HIS A 134 14.43 10.94 1.18
C HIS A 134 13.41 9.82 1.00
N LEU A 135 12.14 10.03 1.40
CA LEU A 135 11.06 9.04 1.25
C LEU A 135 10.58 8.92 -0.19
N PHE A 136 10.62 10.02 -0.94
CA PHE A 136 10.27 10.00 -2.35
C PHE A 136 11.26 9.21 -3.21
N THR A 137 12.48 8.99 -2.72
CA THR A 137 13.49 8.15 -3.40
C THR A 137 13.26 6.66 -3.13
N LEU A 138 12.60 6.31 -2.02
CA LEU A 138 12.26 4.93 -1.71
C LEU A 138 11.14 4.45 -2.63
N SER A 139 11.28 3.27 -3.23
CA SER A 139 10.19 2.64 -3.95
C SER A 139 9.33 1.81 -2.99
N LYS A 140 8.05 1.67 -3.31
CA LYS A 140 7.15 0.77 -2.56
C LYS A 140 7.72 -0.66 -2.50
N GLU A 141 8.39 -1.09 -3.55
CA GLU A 141 9.02 -2.42 -3.66
C GLU A 141 10.22 -2.55 -2.72
N ASN A 142 11.12 -1.57 -2.72
CA ASN A 142 12.29 -1.56 -1.82
C ASN A 142 11.88 -1.46 -0.34
N TYR A 143 10.78 -0.77 -0.06
CA TYR A 143 10.27 -0.66 1.29
C TYR A 143 9.68 -1.99 1.79
N ALA A 144 8.95 -2.70 0.94
CA ALA A 144 8.43 -4.03 1.25
C ALA A 144 9.55 -5.07 1.43
N GLU A 145 10.59 -5.04 0.60
CA GLU A 145 11.78 -5.91 0.73
C GLU A 145 12.58 -5.64 2.01
N ASN A 146 12.85 -4.38 2.32
CA ASN A 146 13.52 -4.00 3.57
C ASN A 146 12.70 -4.38 4.82
N TRP A 147 11.39 -4.41 4.70
CA TRP A 147 10.51 -4.84 5.76
C TRP A 147 10.67 -6.34 6.04
N GLN A 148 10.61 -7.15 5.01
CA GLN A 148 10.73 -8.60 5.14
C GLN A 148 12.10 -9.02 5.70
N THR A 149 13.17 -8.33 5.31
CA THR A 149 14.52 -8.59 5.85
C THR A 149 14.68 -8.15 7.29
N LYS A 150 14.05 -7.06 7.72
CA LYS A 150 14.08 -6.61 9.12
C LYS A 150 13.28 -7.53 10.06
N TYR A 151 12.12 -8.01 9.63
CA TYR A 151 11.31 -8.94 10.44
C TYR A 151 11.94 -10.33 10.54
N LYS A 152 12.56 -10.84 9.48
CA LYS A 152 13.33 -12.09 9.55
C LYS A 152 14.48 -12.03 10.55
N LYS A 153 15.11 -10.86 10.75
CA LYS A 153 16.17 -10.66 11.77
C LYS A 153 15.61 -10.52 13.18
N GLY A 154 14.43 -9.93 13.36
CA GLY A 154 13.79 -9.75 14.67
C GLY A 154 13.29 -11.07 15.28
N ASN A 155 12.71 -11.94 14.49
CA ASN A 155 12.15 -13.22 14.96
C ASN A 155 13.21 -14.32 15.25
N LYS A 156 14.45 -14.13 14.82
CA LYS A 156 15.56 -15.04 15.20
C LYS A 156 16.15 -14.76 16.57
N LYS A 157 15.68 -13.76 17.29
CA LYS A 157 16.13 -13.37 18.64
C LYS A 157 15.10 -13.59 19.74
N ALA A 158 14.05 -14.38 19.54
CA ALA A 158 13.23 -14.85 20.65
C ALA A 158 13.99 -16.03 21.31
N PRO A 159 14.48 -15.90 22.55
CA PRO A 159 15.04 -17.05 23.25
C PRO A 159 13.92 -17.99 23.63
N ASN A 160 14.11 -19.26 23.36
CA ASN A 160 13.33 -20.35 23.98
C ASN A 160 13.37 -20.17 25.51
N GLN A 161 12.22 -19.90 26.08
CA GLN A 161 11.91 -20.22 27.49
C GLN A 161 10.59 -20.95 27.49
#